data_017fb9848475ee91914480f6dc7eced0
#
_entry.id   017fb9848475ee91914480f6dc7eced0
#
_cell.length_a   1.000
_cell.length_b   1.000
_cell.length_c   1.000
_cell.angle_alpha   90.00
_cell.angle_beta   90.00
_cell.angle_gamma   90.00
#
_symmetry.space_group_name_H-M   'P 1'
#
loop_
_entity.id
_entity.type
_entity.pdbx_description
1 polymer ?
#
loop_
_entity_poly.entity_id
_entity_poly.type
_entity_poly.pdbx_seq_one_letter_code
_entity_poly.pdbx_strand_id
1 'polypeptide(L)'
;LRPNGEFLDDFFKEVRLKYPDQLFMADCASVQEMLHADELGFDLIGTTLVGYTDDTTGTHIEEDDFAIIRAVLKNVTHPVIAEGNIDTPAKAKRVIELGCFSVVIGSSITRPQVITKRFTDALTKVEK
;
A
#
# COMPACT_ATOMS: atom_id res chain seq x y z
N LEU A 1 7.26 7.12 -15.86
CA LEU A 1 8.70 7.16 -16.17
C LEU A 1 9.51 7.25 -14.89
N ARG A 2 10.64 6.53 -14.84
CA ARG A 2 11.65 6.67 -13.78
C ARG A 2 12.36 8.03 -13.89
N PRO A 3 13.05 8.49 -12.83
CA PRO A 3 13.75 9.78 -12.87
C PRO A 3 14.79 9.93 -14.00
N ASN A 4 15.32 8.80 -14.50
CA ASN A 4 16.26 8.76 -15.63
C ASN A 4 15.57 8.71 -17.02
N GLY A 5 14.24 8.79 -17.07
CA GLY A 5 13.45 8.73 -18.30
C GLY A 5 13.15 7.32 -18.82
N GLU A 6 13.59 6.29 -18.13
CA GLU A 6 13.34 4.88 -18.50
C GLU A 6 11.91 4.46 -18.14
N PHE A 7 11.29 3.62 -18.96
CA PHE A 7 9.99 3.03 -18.65
C PHE A 7 10.13 1.88 -17.64
N LEU A 8 9.14 1.74 -16.76
CA LEU A 8 9.12 0.68 -15.74
C LEU A 8 9.20 -0.70 -16.38
N ASP A 9 8.47 -0.91 -17.47
CA ASP A 9 8.37 -2.18 -18.20
C ASP A 9 9.72 -2.69 -18.68
N ASP A 10 10.51 -1.80 -19.30
CA ASP A 10 11.83 -2.13 -19.81
C ASP A 10 12.80 -2.41 -18.66
N PHE A 11 12.79 -1.57 -17.65
CA PHE A 11 13.58 -1.78 -16.45
C PHE A 11 13.24 -3.10 -15.75
N PHE A 12 11.95 -3.39 -15.57
CA PHE A 12 11.54 -4.61 -14.85
C PHE A 12 11.92 -5.87 -15.62
N LYS A 13 11.81 -5.87 -16.97
CA LYS A 13 12.28 -6.98 -17.80
C LYS A 13 13.77 -7.26 -17.60
N GLU A 14 14.59 -6.22 -17.62
CA GLU A 14 16.04 -6.38 -17.40
C GLU A 14 16.34 -6.92 -16.00
N VAL A 15 15.70 -6.37 -14.97
CA VAL A 15 15.89 -6.80 -13.59
C VAL A 15 15.45 -8.26 -13.40
N ARG A 16 14.31 -8.63 -13.94
CA ARG A 16 13.80 -10.01 -13.86
C ARG A 16 14.71 -11.01 -14.56
N LEU A 17 15.26 -10.65 -15.73
CA LEU A 17 16.24 -11.49 -16.44
C LEU A 17 17.55 -11.63 -15.64
N LYS A 18 17.99 -10.56 -14.99
CA LYS A 18 19.23 -10.56 -14.21
C LYS A 18 19.10 -11.29 -12.88
N TYR A 19 17.92 -11.27 -12.29
CA TYR A 19 17.63 -11.84 -10.96
C TYR A 19 16.35 -12.70 -11.01
N PRO A 20 16.36 -13.85 -11.71
CA PRO A 20 15.16 -14.64 -11.97
C PRO A 20 14.50 -15.20 -10.70
N ASP A 21 15.30 -15.49 -9.68
CA ASP A 21 14.82 -16.08 -8.42
C ASP A 21 14.49 -15.04 -7.33
N GLN A 22 14.69 -13.73 -7.63
CA GLN A 22 14.41 -12.66 -6.67
C GLN A 22 12.93 -12.32 -6.69
N LEU A 23 12.31 -12.23 -5.50
CA LEU A 23 10.95 -11.69 -5.36
C LEU A 23 10.96 -10.17 -5.45
N PHE A 24 10.00 -9.63 -6.18
CA PHE A 24 9.80 -8.20 -6.36
C PHE A 24 8.38 -7.79 -5.94
N MET A 25 8.30 -6.77 -5.10
CA MET A 25 7.05 -6.14 -4.71
C MET A 25 6.94 -4.78 -5.40
N ALA A 26 5.78 -4.51 -5.99
CA ALA A 26 5.47 -3.21 -6.55
C ALA A 26 4.84 -2.31 -5.48
N ASP A 27 5.38 -1.11 -5.29
CA ASP A 27 4.77 -0.06 -4.46
C ASP A 27 3.90 0.84 -5.35
N CYS A 28 2.59 0.74 -5.22
CA CYS A 28 1.62 1.36 -6.11
C CYS A 28 0.78 2.42 -5.41
N ALA A 29 0.38 3.45 -6.18
CA ALA A 29 -0.47 4.54 -5.73
C ALA A 29 -1.92 4.44 -6.21
N SER A 30 -2.18 3.71 -7.30
CA SER A 30 -3.51 3.61 -7.92
C SER A 30 -3.86 2.18 -8.32
N VAL A 31 -5.16 1.94 -8.52
CA VAL A 31 -5.66 0.64 -9.03
C VAL A 31 -5.01 0.30 -10.37
N GLN A 32 -4.85 1.28 -11.26
CA GLN A 32 -4.24 1.08 -12.57
C GLN A 32 -2.79 0.63 -12.46
N GLU A 33 -2.01 1.24 -11.56
CA GLU A 33 -0.63 0.82 -11.33
C GLU A 33 -0.55 -0.60 -10.76
N MET A 34 -1.47 -0.96 -9.86
CA MET A 34 -1.53 -2.29 -9.27
C MET A 34 -1.86 -3.36 -10.32
N LEU A 35 -2.82 -3.08 -11.20
CA LEU A 35 -3.17 -3.98 -12.33
C LEU A 35 -1.99 -4.11 -13.29
N HIS A 36 -1.34 -3.02 -13.63
CA HIS A 36 -0.17 -3.03 -14.50
C HIS A 36 1.02 -3.80 -13.90
N ALA A 37 1.25 -3.64 -12.60
CA ALA A 37 2.28 -4.41 -11.89
C ALA A 37 1.99 -5.92 -11.90
N ASP A 38 0.71 -6.32 -11.74
CA ASP A 38 0.28 -7.71 -11.85
C ASP A 38 0.54 -8.27 -13.26
N GLU A 39 0.19 -7.52 -14.31
CA GLU A 39 0.45 -7.87 -15.72
C GLU A 39 1.93 -7.99 -16.04
N LEU A 40 2.78 -7.15 -15.46
CA LEU A 40 4.24 -7.21 -15.61
C LEU A 40 4.87 -8.42 -14.90
N GLY A 41 4.17 -9.05 -13.96
CA GLY A 41 4.64 -10.21 -13.22
C GLY A 41 5.47 -9.86 -11.99
N PHE A 42 5.13 -8.77 -11.29
CA PHE A 42 5.59 -8.57 -9.92
C PHE A 42 5.03 -9.67 -9.02
N ASP A 43 5.83 -10.17 -8.08
CA ASP A 43 5.45 -11.28 -7.21
C ASP A 43 4.47 -10.85 -6.11
N LEU A 44 4.51 -9.57 -5.72
CA LEU A 44 3.67 -8.97 -4.69
C LEU A 44 3.21 -7.58 -5.13
N ILE A 45 1.97 -7.24 -4.82
CA ILE A 45 1.36 -5.95 -5.16
C ILE A 45 1.07 -5.19 -3.86
N GLY A 46 1.73 -4.05 -3.65
CA GLY A 46 1.59 -3.21 -2.48
C GLY A 46 0.74 -1.97 -2.72
N THR A 47 -0.10 -1.59 -1.76
CA THR A 47 -0.90 -0.35 -1.78
C THR A 47 -0.16 0.83 -1.15
N THR A 48 1.15 0.74 -1.04
CA THR A 48 2.07 1.58 -0.24
C THR A 48 1.90 3.07 -0.48
N LEU A 49 1.70 3.48 -1.73
CA LEU A 49 1.72 4.88 -2.16
C LEU A 49 0.33 5.51 -2.30
N VAL A 50 -0.76 4.79 -1.98
CA VAL A 50 -2.12 5.36 -2.02
C VAL A 50 -2.23 6.54 -1.04
N GLY A 51 -2.57 7.72 -1.58
CA GLY A 51 -2.65 8.97 -0.83
C GLY A 51 -1.32 9.72 -0.64
N TYR A 52 -0.20 9.18 -1.13
CA TYR A 52 1.14 9.77 -0.97
C TYR A 52 1.73 10.39 -2.23
N THR A 53 1.09 10.22 -3.39
CA THR A 53 1.51 10.83 -4.66
C THR A 53 0.64 12.04 -4.99
N ASP A 54 1.11 12.92 -5.87
CA ASP A 54 0.35 14.10 -6.29
C ASP A 54 -1.02 13.71 -6.87
N ASP A 55 -1.08 12.62 -7.63
CA ASP A 55 -2.31 12.13 -8.28
C ASP A 55 -3.29 11.46 -7.29
N THR A 56 -2.82 11.04 -6.12
CA THR A 56 -3.65 10.37 -5.11
C THR A 56 -3.74 11.14 -3.80
N THR A 57 -3.19 12.37 -3.74
CA THR A 57 -3.28 13.23 -2.56
C THR A 57 -4.74 13.43 -2.14
N GLY A 58 -5.01 13.20 -0.85
CA GLY A 58 -6.35 13.29 -0.28
C GLY A 58 -7.19 12.01 -0.39
N THR A 59 -6.71 11.00 -1.08
CA THR A 59 -7.33 9.67 -1.08
C THR A 59 -6.96 8.91 0.20
N HIS A 60 -7.95 8.36 0.87
CA HIS A 60 -7.74 7.53 2.06
C HIS A 60 -8.03 6.06 1.73
N ILE A 61 -7.10 5.18 2.08
CA ILE A 61 -7.17 3.74 1.74
C ILE A 61 -8.44 3.07 2.28
N GLU A 62 -8.97 3.55 3.40
CA GLU A 62 -10.17 3.02 4.08
C GLU A 62 -11.50 3.51 3.51
N GLU A 63 -11.50 4.47 2.58
CA GLU A 63 -12.73 5.01 1.99
C GLU A 63 -13.59 3.91 1.37
N ASP A 64 -14.91 4.05 1.54
CA ASP A 64 -15.92 3.10 1.03
C ASP A 64 -15.58 1.64 1.36
N ASP A 65 -15.21 1.39 2.62
CA ASP A 65 -14.80 0.05 3.07
C ASP A 65 -13.67 -0.55 2.22
N PHE A 66 -12.59 0.22 2.06
CA PHE A 66 -11.40 -0.18 1.29
C PHE A 66 -11.72 -0.47 -0.18
N ALA A 67 -12.48 0.39 -0.84
CA ALA A 67 -12.91 0.21 -2.22
C ALA A 67 -11.75 -0.06 -3.19
N ILE A 68 -10.60 0.60 -3.00
CA ILE A 68 -9.38 0.39 -3.80
C ILE A 68 -8.90 -1.06 -3.64
N ILE A 69 -8.74 -1.54 -2.42
CA ILE A 69 -8.29 -2.93 -2.14
C ILE A 69 -9.29 -3.93 -2.73
N ARG A 70 -10.59 -3.72 -2.55
CA ARG A 70 -11.62 -4.60 -3.12
C ARG A 70 -11.61 -4.63 -4.64
N ALA A 71 -11.31 -3.50 -5.30
CA ALA A 71 -11.19 -3.42 -6.74
C ALA A 71 -9.95 -4.18 -7.24
N VAL A 72 -8.82 -4.04 -6.56
CA VAL A 72 -7.57 -4.74 -6.91
C VAL A 72 -7.73 -6.24 -6.73
N LEU A 73 -8.20 -6.70 -5.56
CA LEU A 73 -8.34 -8.12 -5.24
C LEU A 73 -9.26 -8.90 -6.22
N LYS A 74 -10.14 -8.21 -6.93
CA LYS A 74 -11.01 -8.84 -7.96
C LYS A 74 -10.31 -9.09 -9.29
N ASN A 75 -9.21 -8.40 -9.54
CA ASN A 75 -8.64 -8.30 -10.88
C ASN A 75 -7.17 -8.74 -10.96
N VAL A 76 -6.46 -8.85 -9.83
CA VAL A 76 -5.06 -9.30 -9.80
C VAL A 76 -4.97 -10.78 -9.44
N THR A 77 -3.89 -11.40 -9.89
CA THR A 77 -3.58 -12.81 -9.62
C THR A 77 -2.49 -12.98 -8.57
N HIS A 78 -1.62 -11.98 -8.40
CA HIS A 78 -0.55 -12.00 -7.40
C HIS A 78 -1.05 -11.53 -6.02
N PRO A 79 -0.39 -11.97 -4.94
CA PRO A 79 -0.76 -11.59 -3.58
C PRO A 79 -0.72 -10.08 -3.35
N VAL A 80 -1.77 -9.53 -2.72
CA VAL A 80 -1.88 -8.12 -2.36
C VAL A 80 -1.43 -7.91 -0.93
N ILE A 81 -0.52 -6.94 -0.73
CA ILE A 81 -0.04 -6.47 0.56
C ILE A 81 -0.70 -5.14 0.86
N ALA A 82 -1.53 -5.09 1.91
CA ALA A 82 -2.11 -3.83 2.37
C ALA A 82 -1.08 -3.03 3.15
N GLU A 83 -0.67 -1.88 2.61
CA GLU A 83 0.30 -0.99 3.20
C GLU A 83 -0.12 0.48 2.99
N GLY A 84 0.35 1.37 3.85
CA GLY A 84 0.00 2.79 3.81
C GLY A 84 -1.29 3.08 4.59
N ASN A 85 -1.17 3.92 5.63
CA ASN A 85 -2.29 4.36 6.49
C ASN A 85 -3.13 3.23 7.16
N ILE A 86 -2.58 2.02 7.25
CA ILE A 86 -3.15 0.95 8.09
C ILE A 86 -2.67 1.19 9.53
N ASP A 87 -3.36 2.04 10.24
CA ASP A 87 -2.91 2.65 11.49
C ASP A 87 -3.70 2.22 12.74
N THR A 88 -4.66 1.32 12.57
CA THR A 88 -5.45 0.74 13.65
C THR A 88 -5.60 -0.78 13.52
N PRO A 89 -5.76 -1.51 14.66
CA PRO A 89 -6.05 -2.94 14.61
C PRO A 89 -7.30 -3.30 13.80
N ALA A 90 -8.32 -2.45 13.83
CA ALA A 90 -9.55 -2.65 13.07
C ALA A 90 -9.30 -2.61 11.55
N LYS A 91 -8.54 -1.64 11.06
CA LYS A 91 -8.14 -1.57 9.65
C LYS A 91 -7.31 -2.80 9.25
N ALA A 92 -6.32 -3.17 10.06
CA ALA A 92 -5.49 -4.35 9.81
C ALA A 92 -6.33 -5.64 9.70
N LYS A 93 -7.25 -5.84 10.65
CA LYS A 93 -8.18 -6.97 10.60
C LYS A 93 -9.02 -6.94 9.32
N ARG A 94 -9.60 -5.77 8.99
CA ARG A 94 -10.49 -5.63 7.84
C ARG A 94 -9.82 -5.96 6.52
N VAL A 95 -8.60 -5.50 6.26
CA VAL A 95 -7.92 -5.78 5.00
C VAL A 95 -7.59 -7.27 4.83
N ILE A 96 -7.30 -7.99 5.91
CA ILE A 96 -7.13 -9.44 5.89
C ILE A 96 -8.46 -10.15 5.62
N GLU A 97 -9.56 -9.71 6.23
CA GLU A 97 -10.91 -10.25 5.97
C GLU A 97 -11.34 -10.06 4.51
N LEU A 98 -10.89 -8.98 3.86
CA LEU A 98 -11.15 -8.71 2.44
C LEU A 98 -10.36 -9.64 1.51
N GLY A 99 -9.28 -10.27 1.98
CA GLY A 99 -8.49 -11.21 1.22
C GLY A 99 -7.06 -10.76 0.90
N CYS A 100 -6.56 -9.68 1.51
CA CYS A 100 -5.14 -9.35 1.41
C CYS A 100 -4.29 -10.48 1.99
N PHE A 101 -3.17 -10.76 1.35
CA PHE A 101 -2.23 -11.79 1.76
C PHE A 101 -1.54 -11.42 3.08
N SER A 102 -1.20 -10.15 3.24
CA SER A 102 -0.54 -9.63 4.43
C SER A 102 -0.81 -8.14 4.61
N VAL A 103 -0.36 -7.59 5.74
CA VAL A 103 -0.47 -6.17 6.08
C VAL A 103 0.86 -5.65 6.61
N VAL A 104 1.24 -4.44 6.20
CA VAL A 104 2.40 -3.72 6.72
C VAL A 104 1.93 -2.54 7.57
N ILE A 105 2.42 -2.47 8.80
CA ILE A 105 2.13 -1.41 9.75
C ILE A 105 3.45 -0.79 10.21
N GLY A 106 3.66 0.48 9.87
CA GLY A 106 4.88 1.21 10.17
C GLY A 106 4.78 2.05 11.44
N SER A 107 4.66 3.36 11.28
CA SER A 107 4.77 4.37 12.35
C SER A 107 3.81 4.16 13.53
N SER A 108 2.68 3.53 13.32
CA SER A 108 1.72 3.19 14.39
C SER A 108 2.23 2.14 15.39
N ILE A 109 3.35 1.45 15.06
CA ILE A 109 4.02 0.49 15.95
C ILE A 109 5.42 0.99 16.30
N THR A 110 6.16 1.53 15.32
CA THR A 110 7.60 1.78 15.44
C THR A 110 7.95 3.18 15.93
N ARG A 111 6.98 4.10 16.05
CA ARG A 111 7.20 5.48 16.47
C ARG A 111 6.44 5.81 17.76
N PRO A 112 7.03 5.58 18.96
CA PRO A 112 6.37 5.84 20.25
C PRO A 112 5.86 7.28 20.40
N GLN A 113 6.57 8.26 19.87
CA GLN A 113 6.17 9.67 19.89
C GLN A 113 4.86 9.93 19.12
N VAL A 114 4.61 9.22 18.01
CA VAL A 114 3.36 9.33 17.25
C VAL A 114 2.22 8.71 18.05
N ILE A 115 2.48 7.56 18.66
CA ILE A 115 1.50 6.89 19.52
C ILE A 115 1.15 7.76 20.71
N THR A 116 2.15 8.26 21.43
CA THR A 116 1.96 9.15 22.59
C THR A 116 1.16 10.38 22.22
N LYS A 117 1.45 11.00 21.07
CA LYS A 117 0.72 12.18 20.60
C LYS A 117 -0.78 11.92 20.44
N ARG A 118 -1.19 10.76 19.95
CA ARG A 118 -2.62 10.40 19.82
C ARG A 118 -3.34 10.42 21.16
N PHE A 119 -2.68 9.92 22.23
CA PHE A 119 -3.25 9.95 23.59
C PHE A 119 -3.31 11.37 24.14
N THR A 120 -2.23 12.15 24.04
CA THR A 120 -2.21 13.51 24.56
C THR A 120 -3.21 14.42 23.85
N ASP A 121 -3.33 14.31 22.51
CA ASP A 121 -4.31 15.08 21.73
C ASP A 121 -5.77 14.74 22.12
N ALA A 122 -6.04 13.50 22.47
CA ALA A 122 -7.36 13.09 22.95
C ALA A 122 -7.67 13.70 24.33
N LEU A 123 -6.69 13.73 25.24
CA LEU A 123 -6.84 14.29 26.59
C LEU A 123 -7.01 15.81 26.59
N THR A 124 -6.36 16.53 25.67
CA THR A 124 -6.46 18.00 25.56
C THR A 124 -7.80 18.49 25.01
N LYS A 125 -8.58 17.61 24.38
CA LYS A 125 -9.93 17.90 23.85
C LYS A 125 -11.05 17.71 24.88
N VAL A 126 -10.73 17.30 26.10
CA VAL A 126 -11.72 17.16 27.18
C VAL A 126 -11.95 18.52 27.78
N GLU A 127 -13.13 19.12 27.53
CA GLU A 127 -13.60 20.31 28.27
C GLU A 127 -13.81 19.93 29.73
N LYS A 128 -13.25 20.75 30.64
CA LYS A 128 -13.39 20.56 32.09
C LYS A 128 -14.65 21.25 32.58
#